data_e70a5fdca057704bad78116c0100d422
#
_entry.id   e70a5fdca057704bad78116c0100d422
#
_cell.length_a   1.000
_cell.length_b   1.000
_cell.length_c   1.000
_cell.angle_alpha   90.00
_cell.angle_beta   90.00
_cell.angle_gamma   90.00
#
_symmetry.space_group_name_H-M   'P 1'
#
loop_
_entity.id
_entity.type
_entity.pdbx_description
1 polymer ?
#
loop_
_entity_poly.entity_id
_entity_poly.type
_entity_poly.pdbx_seq_one_letter_code
_entity_poly.pdbx_strand_id
1 'polypeptide(L)'
;MTQPLPDHGQPWNEVRARMTDMAAGDVKWRDGRAAVYVFNAGEDIDRVQKEAYALFASENGLGPAAFPSLARMEREVVGFGLGLLHAPEGAAGAMTSGGTDSILMAVKAARDFARKERGLTGRLNLVLPRSAHPAFDKACMVMEIEIRRTPLKGFLADPEAMEAAVDEATIMIVGSAPCFPFGLIDPIGALGALAERRGLWLHVDACVGGYIAPFVRMNGGDVPPFDFAVPGVSSMSADLHKYGYCAKGASTVFFRTEALRSHMPFTVSDWPAGKMTTPTLAGTRPGGAIAAAWAVMNHLGVDGYRRKHGMVTAAREQIEAGVRARGFEVIGAPQLGIVAFTHPEVDGLAILGQLYQRGWVTSAVTEPRGL
;
A
#
# COMPACT_ATOMS: atom_id res chain seq x y z
N MET A 1 -24.93 -20.98 -3.01
CA MET A 1 -25.38 -21.95 -4.05
C MET A 1 -24.19 -22.83 -4.39
N THR A 2 -24.32 -24.15 -4.28
CA THR A 2 -23.31 -25.09 -4.78
C THR A 2 -23.58 -25.32 -6.26
N GLN A 3 -22.53 -25.22 -7.08
CA GLN A 3 -22.60 -25.47 -8.50
C GLN A 3 -21.66 -26.63 -8.83
N PRO A 4 -22.12 -27.69 -9.49
CA PRO A 4 -21.24 -28.83 -9.84
C PRO A 4 -20.21 -28.39 -10.88
N LEU A 5 -19.04 -29.01 -10.85
CA LEU A 5 -18.09 -28.91 -11.95
C LEU A 5 -18.75 -29.54 -13.20
N PRO A 6 -18.57 -28.94 -14.39
CA PRO A 6 -19.04 -29.57 -15.62
C PRO A 6 -18.49 -30.98 -15.82
N ASP A 7 -19.34 -31.93 -16.19
CA ASP A 7 -18.92 -33.35 -16.44
C ASP A 7 -17.90 -33.46 -17.58
N HIS A 8 -17.96 -32.53 -18.53
CA HIS A 8 -17.02 -32.50 -19.67
C HIS A 8 -16.37 -31.12 -19.79
N GLY A 9 -15.10 -31.10 -20.19
CA GLY A 9 -14.36 -29.90 -20.52
C GLY A 9 -15.03 -29.13 -21.66
N GLN A 10 -14.96 -27.81 -21.61
CA GLN A 10 -15.52 -26.92 -22.64
C GLN A 10 -14.41 -26.33 -23.50
N PRO A 11 -14.65 -26.07 -24.79
CA PRO A 11 -13.68 -25.42 -25.67
C PRO A 11 -13.32 -24.01 -25.13
N TRP A 12 -12.03 -23.64 -25.25
CA TRP A 12 -11.52 -22.39 -24.71
C TRP A 12 -12.25 -21.14 -25.26
N ASN A 13 -12.62 -21.13 -26.53
CA ASN A 13 -13.37 -20.02 -27.13
C ASN A 13 -14.74 -19.80 -26.46
N GLU A 14 -15.43 -20.86 -26.05
CA GLU A 14 -16.72 -20.77 -25.33
C GLU A 14 -16.50 -20.28 -23.89
N VAL A 15 -15.51 -20.82 -23.19
CA VAL A 15 -15.15 -20.34 -21.84
C VAL A 15 -14.75 -18.88 -21.89
N ARG A 16 -13.95 -18.46 -22.86
CA ARG A 16 -13.54 -17.05 -23.04
C ARG A 16 -14.72 -16.14 -23.34
N ALA A 17 -15.66 -16.55 -24.19
CA ALA A 17 -16.87 -15.79 -24.47
C ALA A 17 -17.68 -15.55 -23.18
N ARG A 18 -17.91 -16.61 -22.40
CA ARG A 18 -18.60 -16.50 -21.11
C ARG A 18 -17.88 -15.59 -20.12
N MET A 19 -16.56 -15.62 -20.04
CA MET A 19 -15.79 -14.67 -19.19
C MET A 19 -16.01 -13.22 -19.64
N THR A 20 -16.06 -12.99 -20.95
CA THR A 20 -16.33 -11.65 -21.51
C THR A 20 -17.75 -11.18 -21.16
N ASP A 21 -18.74 -12.06 -21.28
CA ASP A 21 -20.14 -11.75 -20.93
C ASP A 21 -20.29 -11.48 -19.43
N MET A 22 -19.63 -12.26 -18.58
CA MET A 22 -19.60 -12.01 -17.12
C MET A 22 -19.03 -10.63 -16.78
N ALA A 23 -18.03 -10.17 -17.51
CA ALA A 23 -17.40 -8.87 -17.30
C ALA A 23 -18.18 -7.69 -17.92
N ALA A 24 -19.29 -7.93 -18.63
CA ALA A 24 -20.04 -6.88 -19.31
C ALA A 24 -20.65 -5.81 -18.36
N GLY A 25 -20.88 -6.20 -17.09
CA GLY A 25 -21.34 -5.32 -16.03
C GLY A 25 -20.24 -4.59 -15.26
N ASP A 26 -18.98 -4.85 -15.54
CA ASP A 26 -17.87 -4.20 -14.84
C ASP A 26 -17.76 -2.72 -15.18
N VAL A 27 -17.25 -1.93 -14.22
CA VAL A 27 -16.97 -0.51 -14.45
C VAL A 27 -15.99 -0.34 -15.62
N LYS A 28 -16.27 0.63 -16.48
CA LYS A 28 -15.41 0.96 -17.64
C LYS A 28 -14.16 1.72 -17.19
N TRP A 29 -13.30 1.03 -16.44
CA TRP A 29 -12.11 1.63 -15.84
C TRP A 29 -11.07 2.13 -16.87
N ARG A 30 -11.01 1.53 -18.08
CA ARG A 30 -10.17 2.01 -19.17
C ARG A 30 -10.58 3.40 -19.67
N ASP A 31 -11.87 3.73 -19.53
CA ASP A 31 -12.43 5.05 -19.86
C ASP A 31 -12.28 6.04 -18.69
N GLY A 32 -11.50 5.70 -17.66
CA GLY A 32 -11.27 6.54 -16.49
C GLY A 32 -12.45 6.58 -15.50
N ARG A 33 -13.41 5.64 -15.58
CA ARG A 33 -14.61 5.63 -14.74
C ARG A 33 -14.41 5.06 -13.33
N ALA A 34 -13.21 4.58 -13.00
CA ALA A 34 -12.86 4.11 -11.67
C ALA A 34 -11.78 5.01 -11.06
N ALA A 35 -12.14 5.77 -10.04
CA ALA A 35 -11.20 6.58 -9.26
C ALA A 35 -10.54 5.78 -8.11
N VAL A 36 -10.98 4.55 -7.89
CA VAL A 36 -10.46 3.62 -6.87
C VAL A 36 -10.24 2.24 -7.48
N TYR A 37 -9.49 1.37 -6.79
CA TYR A 37 -9.20 -0.03 -7.15
C TYR A 37 -8.28 -0.25 -8.35
N VAL A 38 -8.32 0.59 -9.39
CA VAL A 38 -7.51 0.46 -10.60
C VAL A 38 -6.66 1.72 -10.81
N PHE A 39 -5.36 1.53 -11.01
CA PHE A 39 -4.41 2.59 -11.31
C PHE A 39 -3.96 2.39 -12.76
N ASN A 40 -4.55 3.17 -13.68
CA ASN A 40 -4.33 3.03 -15.11
C ASN A 40 -3.27 4.02 -15.59
N ALA A 41 -2.14 3.53 -16.07
CA ALA A 41 -1.06 4.34 -16.64
C ALA A 41 -1.12 4.43 -18.17
N GLY A 42 -2.10 3.80 -18.82
CA GLY A 42 -2.26 3.74 -20.27
C GLY A 42 -2.03 2.35 -20.85
N GLU A 43 -2.42 2.18 -22.11
CA GLU A 43 -2.40 0.89 -22.80
C GLU A 43 -0.98 0.32 -22.99
N ASP A 44 0.01 1.22 -23.16
CA ASP A 44 1.42 0.87 -23.26
C ASP A 44 1.90 0.08 -22.02
N ILE A 45 1.56 0.56 -20.83
CA ILE A 45 1.92 -0.07 -19.56
C ILE A 45 1.06 -1.30 -19.30
N ASP A 46 -0.24 -1.25 -19.61
CA ASP A 46 -1.15 -2.40 -19.48
C ASP A 46 -0.65 -3.59 -20.32
N ARG A 47 -0.11 -3.34 -21.51
CA ARG A 47 0.50 -4.37 -22.37
C ARG A 47 1.77 -4.95 -21.73
N VAL A 48 2.73 -4.11 -21.33
CA VAL A 48 4.00 -4.54 -20.73
C VAL A 48 3.75 -5.40 -19.50
N GLN A 49 2.84 -4.96 -18.61
CA GLN A 49 2.51 -5.70 -17.41
C GLN A 49 1.89 -7.08 -17.71
N LYS A 50 0.98 -7.17 -18.71
CA LYS A 50 0.33 -8.43 -19.09
C LYS A 50 1.29 -9.41 -19.75
N GLU A 51 2.13 -8.93 -20.67
CA GLU A 51 3.13 -9.75 -21.33
C GLU A 51 4.15 -10.31 -20.34
N ALA A 52 4.69 -9.46 -19.46
CA ALA A 52 5.62 -9.88 -18.42
C ALA A 52 4.98 -10.86 -17.42
N TYR A 53 3.72 -10.60 -17.03
CA TYR A 53 2.99 -11.52 -16.15
C TYR A 53 2.81 -12.89 -16.78
N ALA A 54 2.41 -12.96 -18.05
CA ALA A 54 2.20 -14.20 -18.77
C ALA A 54 3.49 -15.01 -18.94
N LEU A 55 4.64 -14.35 -19.14
CA LEU A 55 5.95 -15.01 -19.27
C LEU A 55 6.35 -15.80 -18.02
N PHE A 56 5.88 -15.39 -16.84
CA PHE A 56 6.24 -15.99 -15.54
C PHE A 56 5.01 -16.45 -14.74
N ALA A 57 3.90 -16.74 -15.41
CA ALA A 57 2.64 -17.09 -14.75
C ALA A 57 2.70 -18.44 -14.00
N SER A 58 3.58 -19.34 -14.40
CA SER A 58 3.73 -20.68 -13.83
C SER A 58 4.83 -20.78 -12.78
N GLU A 59 5.71 -19.79 -12.69
CA GLU A 59 6.87 -19.80 -11.80
C GLU A 59 6.49 -19.35 -10.39
N ASN A 60 7.24 -19.85 -9.40
CA ASN A 60 6.95 -19.63 -7.99
C ASN A 60 8.12 -18.93 -7.27
N GLY A 61 7.87 -17.74 -6.74
CA GLY A 61 8.84 -16.97 -5.97
C GLY A 61 9.24 -17.56 -4.61
N LEU A 62 8.62 -18.66 -4.17
CA LEU A 62 9.03 -19.39 -2.96
C LEU A 62 10.35 -20.16 -3.17
N GLY A 63 10.61 -20.60 -4.40
CA GLY A 63 11.75 -21.46 -4.71
C GLY A 63 12.91 -20.75 -5.41
N PRO A 64 13.73 -19.92 -4.71
CA PRO A 64 14.80 -19.12 -5.35
C PRO A 64 15.88 -19.97 -6.02
N ALA A 65 16.07 -21.21 -5.58
CA ALA A 65 17.00 -22.14 -6.22
C ALA A 65 16.47 -22.67 -7.55
N ALA A 66 15.15 -22.85 -7.67
CA ALA A 66 14.51 -23.27 -8.91
C ALA A 66 14.32 -22.11 -9.89
N PHE A 67 14.02 -20.92 -9.36
CA PHE A 67 13.71 -19.71 -10.14
C PHE A 67 14.62 -18.53 -9.74
N PRO A 68 15.94 -18.60 -10.01
CA PRO A 68 16.89 -17.56 -9.64
C PRO A 68 16.60 -16.22 -10.34
N SER A 69 15.96 -16.24 -11.51
CA SER A 69 15.52 -15.04 -12.23
C SER A 69 14.49 -14.24 -11.41
N LEU A 70 13.50 -14.90 -10.82
CA LEU A 70 12.51 -14.24 -9.95
C LEU A 70 13.15 -13.65 -8.70
N ALA A 71 14.07 -14.39 -8.07
CA ALA A 71 14.80 -13.90 -6.92
C ALA A 71 15.67 -12.68 -7.25
N ARG A 72 16.21 -12.60 -8.47
CA ARG A 72 16.93 -11.43 -8.96
C ARG A 72 15.98 -10.25 -9.21
N MET A 73 14.88 -10.48 -9.93
CA MET A 73 13.88 -9.44 -10.21
C MET A 73 13.33 -8.84 -8.91
N GLU A 74 12.99 -9.68 -7.93
CA GLU A 74 12.50 -9.21 -6.63
C GLU A 74 13.53 -8.34 -5.91
N ARG A 75 14.80 -8.75 -5.88
CA ARG A 75 15.87 -7.94 -5.27
C ARG A 75 16.03 -6.58 -5.95
N GLU A 76 15.96 -6.53 -7.27
CA GLU A 76 16.07 -5.28 -8.04
C GLU A 76 14.85 -4.38 -7.76
N VAL A 77 13.63 -4.91 -7.75
CA VAL A 77 12.40 -4.16 -7.40
C VAL A 77 12.47 -3.59 -5.98
N VAL A 78 12.90 -4.40 -5.01
CA VAL A 78 13.11 -3.94 -3.63
C VAL A 78 14.18 -2.86 -3.58
N GLY A 79 15.29 -3.04 -4.30
CA GLY A 79 16.37 -2.05 -4.40
C GLY A 79 15.91 -0.72 -4.98
N PHE A 80 15.09 -0.73 -6.04
CA PHE A 80 14.50 0.47 -6.60
C PHE A 80 13.61 1.22 -5.58
N GLY A 81 12.76 0.48 -4.85
CA GLY A 81 11.92 1.05 -3.80
C GLY A 81 12.73 1.66 -2.65
N LEU A 82 13.75 0.96 -2.17
CA LEU A 82 14.65 1.47 -1.13
C LEU A 82 15.36 2.76 -1.57
N GLY A 83 15.86 2.80 -2.82
CA GLY A 83 16.49 4.00 -3.38
C GLY A 83 15.54 5.19 -3.48
N LEU A 84 14.30 4.97 -3.94
CA LEU A 84 13.27 6.01 -4.05
C LEU A 84 12.86 6.58 -2.68
N LEU A 85 12.92 5.77 -1.62
CA LEU A 85 12.46 6.11 -0.27
C LEU A 85 13.61 6.50 0.68
N HIS A 86 14.77 6.92 0.14
CA HIS A 86 15.95 7.38 0.89
C HIS A 86 16.39 6.41 1.99
N ALA A 87 16.32 5.12 1.71
CA ALA A 87 16.69 4.10 2.66
C ALA A 87 18.21 4.15 2.96
N PRO A 88 18.62 3.98 4.22
CA PRO A 88 20.04 3.93 4.57
C PRO A 88 20.68 2.63 4.07
N GLU A 89 22.03 2.61 4.07
CA GLU A 89 22.77 1.39 3.85
C GLU A 89 22.37 0.33 4.88
N GLY A 90 22.24 -0.93 4.45
CA GLY A 90 21.76 -2.04 5.29
C GLY A 90 20.25 -2.11 5.45
N ALA A 91 19.48 -1.21 4.80
CA ALA A 91 18.05 -1.37 4.70
C ALA A 91 17.67 -2.59 3.85
N ALA A 92 16.52 -3.17 4.14
CA ALA A 92 16.06 -4.38 3.48
C ALA A 92 14.54 -4.37 3.26
N GLY A 93 14.05 -5.29 2.42
CA GLY A 93 12.62 -5.40 2.16
C GLY A 93 12.26 -6.73 1.50
N ALA A 94 10.98 -6.86 1.18
CA ALA A 94 10.45 -7.97 0.40
C ALA A 94 9.24 -7.51 -0.41
N MET A 95 8.98 -8.18 -1.51
CA MET A 95 7.68 -8.07 -2.18
C MET A 95 6.64 -8.90 -1.43
N THR A 96 5.43 -8.38 -1.39
CA THR A 96 4.25 -8.99 -0.76
C THR A 96 3.09 -9.01 -1.75
N SER A 97 2.01 -9.68 -1.40
CA SER A 97 0.83 -9.83 -2.27
C SER A 97 -0.08 -8.59 -2.31
N GLY A 98 0.16 -7.60 -1.45
CA GLY A 98 -0.64 -6.37 -1.36
C GLY A 98 -0.39 -5.64 -0.06
N GLY A 99 -0.90 -4.39 0.06
CA GLY A 99 -0.70 -3.54 1.23
C GLY A 99 -1.13 -4.18 2.54
N THR A 100 -2.22 -4.95 2.53
CA THR A 100 -2.66 -5.71 3.72
C THR A 100 -1.61 -6.73 4.17
N ASP A 101 -0.99 -7.46 3.25
CA ASP A 101 0.10 -8.39 3.54
C ASP A 101 1.35 -7.63 4.05
N SER A 102 1.72 -6.54 3.39
CA SER A 102 2.82 -5.67 3.81
C SER A 102 2.65 -5.16 5.24
N ILE A 103 1.46 -4.64 5.57
CA ILE A 103 1.11 -4.15 6.91
C ILE A 103 1.14 -5.29 7.93
N LEU A 104 0.51 -6.43 7.62
CA LEU A 104 0.49 -7.60 8.50
C LEU A 104 1.92 -8.06 8.84
N MET A 105 2.79 -8.13 7.82
CA MET A 105 4.18 -8.54 8.00
C MET A 105 5.00 -7.51 8.78
N ALA A 106 4.72 -6.20 8.63
CA ALA A 106 5.34 -5.17 9.45
C ALA A 106 4.91 -5.26 10.93
N VAL A 107 3.61 -5.45 11.18
CA VAL A 107 3.07 -5.66 12.55
C VAL A 107 3.65 -6.93 13.17
N LYS A 108 3.73 -8.02 12.42
CA LYS A 108 4.37 -9.28 12.87
C LYS A 108 5.83 -9.05 13.23
N ALA A 109 6.58 -8.33 12.40
CA ALA A 109 7.99 -8.05 12.67
C ALA A 109 8.16 -7.21 13.94
N ALA A 110 7.37 -6.16 14.12
CA ALA A 110 7.40 -5.33 15.34
C ALA A 110 7.00 -6.11 16.59
N ARG A 111 5.99 -6.99 16.51
CA ARG A 111 5.60 -7.87 17.62
C ARG A 111 6.73 -8.81 18.01
N ASP A 112 7.33 -9.47 17.03
CA ASP A 112 8.36 -10.46 17.29
C ASP A 112 9.67 -9.81 17.76
N PHE A 113 10.00 -8.62 17.24
CA PHE A 113 11.06 -7.77 17.78
C PHE A 113 10.80 -7.39 19.25
N ALA A 114 9.60 -6.92 19.56
CA ALA A 114 9.24 -6.54 20.93
C ALA A 114 9.34 -7.71 21.91
N ARG A 115 8.88 -8.88 21.51
CA ARG A 115 8.97 -10.11 22.33
C ARG A 115 10.42 -10.56 22.51
N LYS A 116 11.20 -10.59 21.43
CA LYS A 116 12.54 -11.17 21.43
C LYS A 116 13.62 -10.22 21.97
N GLU A 117 13.59 -8.96 21.52
CA GLU A 117 14.66 -7.99 21.81
C GLU A 117 14.33 -7.09 23.02
N ARG A 118 13.02 -6.83 23.26
CA ARG A 118 12.59 -6.01 24.40
C ARG A 118 12.03 -6.87 25.57
N GLY A 119 11.91 -8.19 25.39
CA GLY A 119 11.40 -9.10 26.42
C GLY A 119 9.93 -8.87 26.79
N LEU A 120 9.14 -8.20 25.95
CA LEU A 120 7.74 -7.91 26.26
C LEU A 120 6.89 -9.18 26.21
N THR A 121 6.12 -9.39 27.26
CA THR A 121 5.17 -10.51 27.40
C THR A 121 3.75 -9.98 27.61
N GLY A 122 2.75 -10.84 27.47
CA GLY A 122 1.36 -10.46 27.69
C GLY A 122 0.73 -9.75 26.47
N ARG A 123 -0.30 -8.94 26.76
CA ARG A 123 -1.07 -8.24 25.73
C ARG A 123 -0.34 -6.99 25.26
N LEU A 124 0.02 -6.97 23.99
CA LEU A 124 0.71 -5.85 23.32
C LEU A 124 -0.31 -4.92 22.69
N ASN A 125 0.09 -3.67 22.40
CA ASN A 125 -0.77 -2.72 21.70
C ASN A 125 -0.05 -1.94 20.60
N LEU A 126 -0.86 -1.43 19.64
CA LEU A 126 -0.50 -0.46 18.63
C LEU A 126 -1.24 0.86 18.89
N VAL A 127 -0.56 1.98 18.70
CA VAL A 127 -1.17 3.32 18.71
C VAL A 127 -1.18 3.87 17.28
N LEU A 128 -2.36 4.30 16.81
CA LEU A 128 -2.52 4.78 15.44
C LEU A 128 -3.67 5.81 15.33
N PRO A 129 -3.63 6.75 14.36
CA PRO A 129 -4.70 7.71 14.17
C PRO A 129 -5.96 7.06 13.62
N ARG A 130 -7.13 7.70 13.84
CA ARG A 130 -8.41 7.24 13.28
C ARG A 130 -8.40 7.06 11.77
N SER A 131 -7.59 7.83 11.05
CA SER A 131 -7.42 7.77 9.60
C SER A 131 -6.61 6.57 9.09
N ALA A 132 -5.91 5.83 9.97
CA ALA A 132 -5.09 4.70 9.57
C ALA A 132 -5.94 3.57 8.95
N HIS A 133 -5.37 2.92 7.93
CA HIS A 133 -6.09 1.92 7.13
C HIS A 133 -6.54 0.71 7.97
N PRO A 134 -7.76 0.15 7.74
CA PRO A 134 -8.29 -1.00 8.49
C PRO A 134 -7.48 -2.30 8.37
N ALA A 135 -6.47 -2.36 7.50
CA ALA A 135 -5.53 -3.49 7.46
C ALA A 135 -4.77 -3.67 8.78
N PHE A 136 -4.56 -2.58 9.56
CA PHE A 136 -3.99 -2.67 10.91
C PHE A 136 -4.95 -3.37 11.88
N ASP A 137 -6.26 -3.08 11.80
CA ASP A 137 -7.27 -3.79 12.63
C ASP A 137 -7.25 -5.27 12.33
N LYS A 138 -7.20 -5.63 11.04
CA LYS A 138 -7.10 -7.01 10.60
C LYS A 138 -5.83 -7.71 11.12
N ALA A 139 -4.67 -7.05 10.99
CA ALA A 139 -3.41 -7.60 11.50
C ALA A 139 -3.44 -7.80 13.01
N CYS A 140 -3.94 -6.82 13.74
CA CYS A 140 -4.04 -6.85 15.19
C CYS A 140 -5.04 -7.91 15.69
N MET A 141 -6.18 -8.04 15.00
CA MET A 141 -7.16 -9.09 15.29
C MET A 141 -6.53 -10.49 15.16
N VAL A 142 -5.79 -10.75 14.07
CA VAL A 142 -5.13 -12.04 13.82
C VAL A 142 -4.02 -12.34 14.85
N MET A 143 -3.34 -11.29 15.34
CA MET A 143 -2.19 -11.43 16.26
C MET A 143 -2.52 -11.17 17.72
N GLU A 144 -3.80 -10.94 18.07
CA GLU A 144 -4.27 -10.64 19.42
C GLU A 144 -3.58 -9.40 20.04
N ILE A 145 -3.36 -8.37 19.21
CA ILE A 145 -2.78 -7.09 19.62
C ILE A 145 -3.91 -6.09 19.82
N GLU A 146 -3.84 -5.30 20.88
CA GLU A 146 -4.79 -4.23 21.13
C GLU A 146 -4.55 -3.04 20.20
N ILE A 147 -5.62 -2.47 19.64
CA ILE A 147 -5.55 -1.21 18.90
C ILE A 147 -6.00 -0.05 19.77
N ARG A 148 -5.19 1.02 19.77
CA ARG A 148 -5.51 2.31 20.38
C ARG A 148 -5.59 3.36 19.30
N ARG A 149 -6.81 3.68 18.87
CA ARG A 149 -7.05 4.72 17.89
C ARG A 149 -7.14 6.08 18.56
N THR A 150 -6.33 7.03 18.10
CA THR A 150 -6.29 8.40 18.60
C THR A 150 -7.11 9.35 17.72
N PRO A 151 -7.65 10.45 18.28
CA PRO A 151 -8.31 11.48 17.49
C PRO A 151 -7.35 12.12 16.49
N LEU A 152 -7.93 12.84 15.52
CA LEU A 152 -7.20 13.61 14.51
C LEU A 152 -7.18 15.09 14.90
N LYS A 153 -6.12 15.78 14.48
CA LYS A 153 -5.99 17.24 14.57
C LYS A 153 -5.87 17.79 13.14
N GLY A 154 -6.89 18.49 12.66
CA GLY A 154 -6.91 18.98 11.27
C GLY A 154 -6.85 17.86 10.22
N PHE A 155 -7.53 16.73 10.48
CA PHE A 155 -7.56 15.52 9.65
C PHE A 155 -6.24 14.74 9.55
N LEU A 156 -5.24 15.10 10.33
CA LEU A 156 -3.94 14.45 10.45
C LEU A 156 -3.81 13.71 11.77
N ALA A 157 -2.88 12.78 11.86
CA ALA A 157 -2.45 12.19 13.12
C ALA A 157 -2.05 13.29 14.09
N ASP A 158 -2.48 13.19 15.35
CA ASP A 158 -2.09 14.10 16.44
C ASP A 158 -0.96 13.45 17.27
N PRO A 159 0.29 13.91 17.15
CA PRO A 159 1.41 13.33 17.90
C PRO A 159 1.24 13.41 19.41
N GLU A 160 0.58 14.46 19.93
CA GLU A 160 0.34 14.64 21.37
C GLU A 160 -0.68 13.60 21.88
N ALA A 161 -1.78 13.42 21.15
CA ALA A 161 -2.78 12.39 21.46
C ALA A 161 -2.21 10.99 21.34
N MET A 162 -1.34 10.75 20.34
CA MET A 162 -0.66 9.46 20.18
C MET A 162 0.33 9.21 21.32
N GLU A 163 1.12 10.20 21.74
CA GLU A 163 2.03 10.06 22.88
C GLU A 163 1.28 9.76 24.19
N ALA A 164 0.15 10.40 24.42
CA ALA A 164 -0.70 10.15 25.59
C ALA A 164 -1.30 8.72 25.62
N ALA A 165 -1.45 8.08 24.46
CA ALA A 165 -1.98 6.72 24.35
C ALA A 165 -0.89 5.63 24.44
N VAL A 166 0.39 6.00 24.41
CA VAL A 166 1.53 5.09 24.51
C VAL A 166 1.74 4.62 25.97
N ASP A 167 1.97 3.33 26.14
CA ASP A 167 2.39 2.74 27.42
C ASP A 167 3.55 1.73 27.20
N GLU A 168 3.92 1.01 28.26
CA GLU A 168 5.02 0.03 28.25
C GLU A 168 4.78 -1.17 27.31
N ALA A 169 3.50 -1.51 27.07
CA ALA A 169 3.10 -2.59 26.17
C ALA A 169 2.97 -2.15 24.70
N THR A 170 3.18 -0.85 24.41
CA THR A 170 3.12 -0.33 23.06
C THR A 170 4.33 -0.78 22.25
N ILE A 171 4.06 -1.44 21.12
CA ILE A 171 5.12 -1.97 20.25
C ILE A 171 5.32 -1.15 18.99
N MET A 172 4.29 -0.45 18.53
CA MET A 172 4.32 0.29 17.27
C MET A 172 3.42 1.51 17.32
N ILE A 173 3.86 2.58 16.72
CA ILE A 173 3.03 3.71 16.30
C ILE A 173 2.97 3.77 14.77
N VAL A 174 1.89 4.31 14.23
CA VAL A 174 1.62 4.34 12.79
C VAL A 174 1.35 5.76 12.31
N GLY A 175 1.93 6.13 11.19
CA GLY A 175 1.54 7.30 10.40
C GLY A 175 1.34 6.91 8.94
N SER A 176 0.60 7.70 8.17
CA SER A 176 0.28 7.41 6.77
C SER A 176 0.83 8.47 5.81
N ALA A 177 1.24 8.04 4.64
CA ALA A 177 1.75 8.93 3.59
C ALA A 177 1.22 8.54 2.19
N PRO A 178 0.01 9.03 1.81
CA PRO A 178 -0.99 9.73 2.61
C PRO A 178 -1.96 8.76 3.29
N CYS A 179 -2.76 9.24 4.24
CA CYS A 179 -3.93 8.51 4.71
C CYS A 179 -4.98 8.44 3.59
N PHE A 180 -5.62 7.27 3.45
CA PHE A 180 -6.57 7.05 2.36
C PHE A 180 -7.82 7.94 2.44
N PRO A 181 -8.45 8.17 3.62
CA PRO A 181 -9.68 8.95 3.66
C PRO A 181 -9.54 10.40 3.18
N PHE A 182 -8.43 11.05 3.47
CA PHE A 182 -8.27 12.50 3.24
C PHE A 182 -7.17 12.86 2.23
N GLY A 183 -6.32 11.90 1.85
CA GLY A 183 -5.20 12.15 0.94
C GLY A 183 -4.07 12.99 1.55
N LEU A 184 -4.02 13.10 2.88
CA LEU A 184 -3.06 13.93 3.60
C LEU A 184 -1.92 13.09 4.18
N ILE A 185 -0.70 13.62 4.10
CA ILE A 185 0.49 13.02 4.71
C ILE A 185 0.53 13.41 6.18
N ASP A 186 0.53 12.43 7.07
CA ASP A 186 0.66 12.64 8.52
C ASP A 186 1.99 13.31 8.87
N PRO A 187 2.11 13.96 10.05
CA PRO A 187 3.33 14.65 10.49
C PRO A 187 4.42 13.65 10.89
N ILE A 188 4.94 12.88 9.90
CA ILE A 188 5.87 11.76 10.11
C ILE A 188 7.14 12.21 10.83
N GLY A 189 7.62 13.44 10.60
CA GLY A 189 8.77 13.98 11.35
C GLY A 189 8.54 14.05 12.85
N ALA A 190 7.34 14.51 13.28
CA ALA A 190 6.97 14.56 14.71
C ALA A 190 6.76 13.16 15.29
N LEU A 191 6.14 12.25 14.52
CA LEU A 191 5.98 10.84 14.92
C LEU A 191 7.33 10.13 15.01
N GLY A 192 8.29 10.44 14.11
CA GLY A 192 9.66 9.93 14.16
C GLY A 192 10.37 10.34 15.44
N ALA A 193 10.30 11.63 15.79
CA ALA A 193 10.87 12.13 17.04
C ALA A 193 10.21 11.49 18.28
N LEU A 194 8.89 11.23 18.25
CA LEU A 194 8.20 10.49 19.30
C LEU A 194 8.72 9.04 19.39
N ALA A 195 8.84 8.36 18.25
CA ALA A 195 9.34 6.99 18.19
C ALA A 195 10.74 6.86 18.79
N GLU A 196 11.66 7.78 18.46
CA GLU A 196 13.03 7.80 18.99
C GLU A 196 13.03 8.05 20.51
N ARG A 197 12.29 9.05 21.01
CA ARG A 197 12.22 9.36 22.45
C ARG A 197 11.70 8.19 23.28
N ARG A 198 10.74 7.42 22.75
CA ARG A 198 10.04 6.36 23.48
C ARG A 198 10.55 4.95 23.14
N GLY A 199 11.54 4.83 22.25
CA GLY A 199 12.08 3.55 21.79
C GLY A 199 11.02 2.67 21.10
N LEU A 200 10.13 3.28 20.29
CA LEU A 200 9.03 2.61 19.60
C LEU A 200 9.36 2.34 18.15
N TRP A 201 8.69 1.36 17.58
CA TRP A 201 8.67 1.11 16.16
C TRP A 201 7.71 2.10 15.48
N LEU A 202 8.17 2.94 14.55
CA LEU A 202 7.32 3.72 13.66
C LEU A 202 7.18 3.01 12.33
N HIS A 203 5.95 2.64 11.99
CA HIS A 203 5.59 2.20 10.64
C HIS A 203 4.92 3.33 9.86
N VAL A 204 5.37 3.57 8.64
CA VAL A 204 4.73 4.51 7.71
C VAL A 204 3.96 3.73 6.65
N ASP A 205 2.64 3.83 6.69
CA ASP A 205 1.79 3.31 5.62
C ASP A 205 1.85 4.25 4.41
N ALA A 206 2.75 3.94 3.49
CA ALA A 206 2.89 4.60 2.21
C ALA A 206 2.34 3.75 1.05
N CYS A 207 1.37 2.86 1.31
CA CYS A 207 0.75 2.02 0.29
C CYS A 207 0.24 2.82 -0.91
N VAL A 208 -0.24 4.04 -0.70
CA VAL A 208 -0.62 4.95 -1.80
C VAL A 208 0.57 5.80 -2.26
N GLY A 209 1.32 6.39 -1.32
CA GLY A 209 2.30 7.44 -1.62
C GLY A 209 3.69 6.94 -2.01
N GLY A 210 4.09 5.74 -1.61
CA GLY A 210 5.47 5.27 -1.75
C GLY A 210 6.02 5.30 -3.17
N TYR A 211 5.19 5.04 -4.17
CA TYR A 211 5.57 5.06 -5.58
C TYR A 211 5.03 6.26 -6.38
N ILE A 212 4.49 7.30 -5.72
CA ILE A 212 4.14 8.57 -6.36
C ILE A 212 4.88 9.76 -5.73
N ALA A 213 4.97 9.83 -4.41
CA ALA A 213 5.53 10.96 -3.69
C ALA A 213 6.98 11.31 -4.09
N PRO A 214 7.90 10.34 -4.30
CA PRO A 214 9.24 10.64 -4.81
C PRO A 214 9.22 11.39 -6.14
N PHE A 215 8.36 10.99 -7.06
CA PHE A 215 8.28 11.60 -8.39
C PHE A 215 7.57 12.96 -8.39
N VAL A 216 6.57 13.15 -7.51
CA VAL A 216 5.98 14.48 -7.28
C VAL A 216 7.05 15.44 -6.76
N ARG A 217 7.90 15.01 -5.81
CA ARG A 217 9.04 15.79 -5.31
C ARG A 217 10.05 16.08 -6.42
N MET A 218 10.42 15.10 -7.24
CA MET A 218 11.32 15.28 -8.40
C MET A 218 10.74 16.23 -9.45
N ASN A 219 9.43 16.41 -9.53
CA ASN A 219 8.75 17.37 -10.39
C ASN A 219 8.58 18.76 -9.73
N GLY A 220 9.16 18.99 -8.54
CA GLY A 220 9.09 20.26 -7.82
C GLY A 220 7.87 20.42 -6.91
N GLY A 221 7.09 19.36 -6.68
CA GLY A 221 5.97 19.38 -5.74
C GLY A 221 6.44 19.39 -4.28
N ASP A 222 5.71 20.11 -3.45
CA ASP A 222 5.97 20.20 -2.01
C ASP A 222 5.42 18.95 -1.29
N VAL A 223 6.30 18.00 -1.04
CA VAL A 223 5.99 16.75 -0.31
C VAL A 223 6.81 16.74 0.97
N PRO A 224 6.18 16.76 2.16
CA PRO A 224 6.91 16.72 3.41
C PRO A 224 7.71 15.42 3.56
N PRO A 225 8.77 15.40 4.38
CA PRO A 225 9.52 14.19 4.69
C PRO A 225 8.60 13.12 5.32
N PHE A 226 8.58 11.92 4.75
CA PHE A 226 7.73 10.82 5.23
C PHE A 226 8.42 9.46 5.19
N ASP A 227 9.54 9.38 4.50
CA ASP A 227 10.27 8.15 4.20
C ASP A 227 11.45 7.93 5.17
N PHE A 228 12.38 7.06 4.81
CA PHE A 228 13.53 6.76 5.65
C PHE A 228 14.49 7.95 5.87
N ALA A 229 14.30 9.08 5.20
CA ALA A 229 14.97 10.33 5.55
C ALA A 229 14.57 10.83 6.96
N VAL A 230 13.42 10.39 7.49
CA VAL A 230 13.02 10.63 8.88
C VAL A 230 13.68 9.57 9.78
N PRO A 231 14.52 9.97 10.76
CA PRO A 231 15.32 9.03 11.55
C PRO A 231 14.52 7.95 12.29
N GLY A 232 13.42 8.28 12.91
CA GLY A 232 12.60 7.35 13.70
C GLY A 232 11.77 6.33 12.90
N VAL A 233 11.74 6.40 11.55
CA VAL A 233 10.99 5.44 10.71
C VAL A 233 11.68 4.09 10.72
N SER A 234 11.02 3.06 11.23
CA SER A 234 11.52 1.68 11.32
C SER A 234 11.15 0.83 10.12
N SER A 235 9.92 0.99 9.59
CA SER A 235 9.42 0.24 8.43
C SER A 235 8.42 1.03 7.62
N MET A 236 8.22 0.63 6.36
CA MET A 236 7.27 1.24 5.44
C MET A 236 6.57 0.17 4.59
N SER A 237 5.30 0.39 4.25
CA SER A 237 4.58 -0.35 3.20
C SER A 237 4.37 0.54 1.98
N ALA A 238 4.50 -0.03 0.76
CA ALA A 238 4.30 0.70 -0.49
C ALA A 238 3.75 -0.23 -1.58
N ASP A 239 2.62 0.13 -2.21
CA ASP A 239 1.95 -0.73 -3.18
C ASP A 239 2.40 -0.45 -4.61
N LEU A 240 3.11 -1.40 -5.20
CA LEU A 240 3.48 -1.39 -6.61
C LEU A 240 2.25 -1.38 -7.53
N HIS A 241 1.18 -2.11 -7.14
CA HIS A 241 -0.06 -2.20 -7.92
C HIS A 241 -0.99 -0.98 -7.79
N LYS A 242 -0.56 0.07 -7.07
CA LYS A 242 -1.20 1.39 -7.06
C LYS A 242 -0.44 2.32 -8.00
N TYR A 243 0.21 3.35 -7.49
CA TYR A 243 0.96 4.30 -8.31
C TYR A 243 2.31 3.78 -8.84
N GLY A 244 2.71 2.56 -8.51
CA GLY A 244 3.74 1.84 -9.24
C GLY A 244 3.26 1.27 -10.58
N TYR A 245 1.94 1.30 -10.85
CA TYR A 245 1.28 0.85 -12.07
C TYR A 245 1.55 -0.61 -12.45
N CYS A 246 1.89 -1.43 -11.46
CA CYS A 246 2.16 -2.86 -11.64
C CYS A 246 0.90 -3.71 -11.55
N ALA A 247 0.98 -4.97 -11.96
CA ALA A 247 -0.09 -5.93 -11.84
C ALA A 247 -0.54 -6.10 -10.39
N LYS A 248 -1.82 -6.42 -10.17
CA LYS A 248 -2.34 -6.78 -8.85
C LYS A 248 -1.57 -7.98 -8.28
N GLY A 249 -1.45 -8.03 -6.96
CA GLY A 249 -0.62 -9.01 -6.27
C GLY A 249 0.84 -8.56 -6.07
N ALA A 250 1.13 -7.26 -6.27
CA ALA A 250 2.45 -6.67 -6.06
C ALA A 250 2.41 -5.48 -5.09
N SER A 251 3.05 -5.63 -3.96
CA SER A 251 3.33 -4.59 -2.96
C SER A 251 4.73 -4.82 -2.39
N THR A 252 5.20 -3.92 -1.56
CA THR A 252 6.49 -4.01 -0.89
C THR A 252 6.38 -3.61 0.58
N VAL A 253 7.17 -4.26 1.42
CA VAL A 253 7.44 -3.85 2.79
C VAL A 253 8.94 -3.64 2.95
N PHE A 254 9.30 -2.51 3.55
CA PHE A 254 10.68 -2.09 3.75
C PHE A 254 10.99 -1.90 5.22
N PHE A 255 12.23 -2.13 5.59
CA PHE A 255 12.75 -1.99 6.95
C PHE A 255 14.05 -1.20 6.92
N ARG A 256 14.23 -0.31 7.89
CA ARG A 256 15.44 0.51 8.00
C ARG A 256 16.73 -0.30 8.06
N THR A 257 16.67 -1.51 8.63
CA THR A 257 17.81 -2.41 8.73
C THR A 257 17.42 -3.86 8.48
N GLU A 258 18.39 -4.68 8.06
CA GLU A 258 18.20 -6.13 7.96
C GLU A 258 17.89 -6.75 9.34
N ALA A 259 18.43 -6.20 10.44
CA ALA A 259 18.09 -6.66 11.78
C ALA A 259 16.60 -6.56 12.07
N LEU A 260 15.96 -5.43 11.74
CA LEU A 260 14.51 -5.29 11.89
C LEU A 260 13.74 -6.24 10.94
N ARG A 261 14.21 -6.36 9.69
CA ARG A 261 13.59 -7.27 8.72
C ARG A 261 13.66 -8.74 9.16
N SER A 262 14.72 -9.14 9.87
CA SER A 262 14.93 -10.53 10.30
C SER A 262 13.82 -11.10 11.18
N HIS A 263 12.99 -10.24 11.79
CA HIS A 263 11.80 -10.62 12.56
C HIS A 263 10.56 -10.88 11.68
N MET A 264 10.62 -10.58 10.38
CA MET A 264 9.49 -10.74 9.47
C MET A 264 9.26 -12.20 9.02
N PRO A 265 10.28 -12.98 8.58
CA PRO A 265 10.08 -14.33 8.07
C PRO A 265 9.53 -15.31 9.13
N PHE A 266 8.82 -16.32 8.64
CA PHE A 266 8.55 -17.53 9.42
C PHE A 266 9.59 -18.59 9.08
N THR A 267 10.14 -19.25 10.08
CA THR A 267 11.09 -20.37 9.90
C THR A 267 10.76 -21.50 10.86
N VAL A 268 10.73 -22.71 10.34
CA VAL A 268 10.65 -23.96 11.11
C VAL A 268 11.76 -24.88 10.67
N SER A 269 12.40 -25.57 11.63
CA SER A 269 13.48 -26.52 11.36
C SER A 269 13.11 -27.96 11.75
N ASP A 270 12.17 -28.12 12.66
CA ASP A 270 11.66 -29.41 13.11
C ASP A 270 10.42 -29.82 12.29
N TRP A 271 10.69 -30.24 11.06
CA TRP A 271 9.67 -30.71 10.12
C TRP A 271 10.25 -31.83 9.26
N PRO A 272 9.47 -32.91 8.94
CA PRO A 272 9.99 -34.09 8.20
C PRO A 272 10.60 -33.78 6.82
N ALA A 273 10.20 -32.69 6.17
CA ALA A 273 10.79 -32.25 4.90
C ALA A 273 11.99 -31.29 5.07
N GLY A 274 12.45 -31.08 6.32
CA GLY A 274 13.60 -30.23 6.63
C GLY A 274 13.23 -28.78 6.95
N LYS A 275 14.23 -27.91 6.87
CA LYS A 275 14.04 -26.49 7.18
C LYS A 275 13.18 -25.80 6.12
N MET A 276 12.14 -25.12 6.56
CA MET A 276 11.30 -24.26 5.72
C MET A 276 11.33 -22.81 6.22
N THR A 277 11.48 -21.87 5.28
CA THR A 277 11.40 -20.43 5.56
C THR A 277 10.48 -19.76 4.52
N THR A 278 9.52 -18.98 4.99
CA THR A 278 8.68 -18.14 4.14
C THR A 278 8.88 -16.67 4.52
N PRO A 279 9.24 -15.80 3.56
CA PRO A 279 9.50 -14.39 3.86
C PRO A 279 8.24 -13.57 4.13
N THR A 280 7.07 -14.02 3.62
CA THR A 280 5.78 -13.31 3.68
C THR A 280 4.71 -14.21 4.27
N LEU A 281 3.47 -13.70 4.39
CA LEU A 281 2.34 -14.47 4.89
C LEU A 281 2.05 -15.71 4.02
N ALA A 282 2.10 -15.55 2.69
CA ALA A 282 1.93 -16.66 1.77
C ALA A 282 3.24 -17.41 1.56
N GLY A 283 3.16 -18.74 1.39
CA GLY A 283 4.29 -19.57 0.96
C GLY A 283 4.56 -19.37 -0.53
N THR A 284 3.64 -19.86 -1.37
CA THR A 284 3.69 -19.64 -2.82
C THR A 284 3.48 -18.18 -3.16
N ARG A 285 4.37 -17.62 -3.96
CA ARG A 285 4.27 -16.25 -4.49
C ARG A 285 4.25 -16.28 -6.01
N PRO A 286 3.28 -15.60 -6.67
CA PRO A 286 3.11 -15.66 -8.13
C PRO A 286 4.29 -14.98 -8.83
N GLY A 287 5.00 -15.75 -9.67
CA GLY A 287 6.12 -15.25 -10.47
C GLY A 287 5.71 -14.13 -11.41
N GLY A 288 4.52 -14.24 -12.01
CA GLY A 288 3.98 -13.21 -12.89
C GLY A 288 3.87 -11.82 -12.24
N ALA A 289 3.48 -11.73 -10.97
CA ALA A 289 3.41 -10.44 -10.26
C ALA A 289 4.80 -9.82 -10.04
N ILE A 290 5.80 -10.63 -9.71
CA ILE A 290 7.20 -10.21 -9.54
C ILE A 290 7.77 -9.72 -10.87
N ALA A 291 7.61 -10.50 -11.93
CA ALA A 291 8.11 -10.18 -13.27
C ALA A 291 7.43 -8.94 -13.86
N ALA A 292 6.11 -8.80 -13.69
CA ALA A 292 5.37 -7.62 -14.15
C ALA A 292 5.82 -6.35 -13.41
N ALA A 293 6.06 -6.43 -12.10
CA ALA A 293 6.57 -5.30 -11.33
C ALA A 293 7.97 -4.87 -11.83
N TRP A 294 8.86 -5.83 -11.99
CA TRP A 294 10.21 -5.57 -12.52
C TRP A 294 10.17 -4.96 -13.93
N ALA A 295 9.34 -5.52 -14.81
CA ALA A 295 9.23 -5.05 -16.19
C ALA A 295 8.68 -3.62 -16.28
N VAL A 296 7.61 -3.31 -15.55
CA VAL A 296 6.99 -1.97 -15.55
C VAL A 296 7.97 -0.94 -14.99
N MET A 297 8.66 -1.22 -13.89
CA MET A 297 9.62 -0.28 -13.29
C MET A 297 10.78 0.01 -14.24
N ASN A 298 11.33 -1.01 -14.91
CA ASN A 298 12.40 -0.82 -15.90
C ASN A 298 11.91 -0.14 -17.17
N HIS A 299 10.71 -0.46 -17.64
CA HIS A 299 10.15 0.14 -18.85
C HIS A 299 9.83 1.64 -18.68
N LEU A 300 9.26 2.02 -17.54
CA LEU A 300 8.99 3.42 -17.23
C LEU A 300 10.27 4.20 -16.90
N GLY A 301 11.15 3.63 -16.10
CA GLY A 301 12.27 4.35 -15.55
C GLY A 301 11.84 5.63 -14.82
N VAL A 302 12.78 6.43 -14.36
CA VAL A 302 12.50 7.69 -13.65
C VAL A 302 11.68 8.66 -14.51
N ASP A 303 12.05 8.82 -15.78
CA ASP A 303 11.38 9.76 -16.68
C ASP A 303 9.94 9.37 -16.99
N GLY A 304 9.67 8.08 -17.19
CA GLY A 304 8.32 7.56 -17.40
C GLY A 304 7.43 7.82 -16.18
N TYR A 305 7.91 7.49 -14.99
CA TYR A 305 7.19 7.77 -13.74
C TYR A 305 6.96 9.27 -13.54
N ARG A 306 7.97 10.12 -13.75
CA ARG A 306 7.82 11.58 -13.66
C ARG A 306 6.73 12.11 -14.59
N ARG A 307 6.70 11.65 -15.85
CA ARG A 307 5.64 12.05 -16.81
C ARG A 307 4.27 11.60 -16.33
N LYS A 308 4.11 10.31 -15.96
CA LYS A 308 2.80 9.76 -15.52
C LYS A 308 2.31 10.46 -14.25
N HIS A 309 3.17 10.69 -13.26
CA HIS A 309 2.79 11.37 -12.03
C HIS A 309 2.58 12.88 -12.20
N GLY A 310 3.25 13.52 -13.15
CA GLY A 310 2.92 14.88 -13.58
C GLY A 310 1.48 15.01 -14.08
N MET A 311 0.99 14.00 -14.84
CA MET A 311 -0.42 13.96 -15.26
C MET A 311 -1.37 13.78 -14.08
N VAL A 312 -1.00 12.98 -13.08
CA VAL A 312 -1.81 12.81 -11.85
C VAL A 312 -1.87 14.12 -11.07
N THR A 313 -0.75 14.84 -10.94
CA THR A 313 -0.71 16.14 -10.27
C THR A 313 -1.61 17.15 -10.98
N ALA A 314 -1.52 17.25 -12.30
CA ALA A 314 -2.37 18.16 -13.09
C ALA A 314 -3.86 17.81 -12.95
N ALA A 315 -4.22 16.51 -12.98
CA ALA A 315 -5.60 16.07 -12.77
C ALA A 315 -6.12 16.39 -11.35
N ARG A 316 -5.28 16.20 -10.33
CA ARG A 316 -5.59 16.60 -8.96
C ARG A 316 -5.89 18.10 -8.88
N GLU A 317 -5.03 18.95 -9.40
CA GLU A 317 -5.20 20.41 -9.39
C GLU A 317 -6.46 20.84 -10.13
N GLN A 318 -6.77 20.21 -11.26
CA GLN A 318 -8.02 20.46 -11.99
C GLN A 318 -9.25 20.06 -11.17
N ILE A 319 -9.21 18.91 -10.45
CA ILE A 319 -10.31 18.47 -9.59
C ILE A 319 -10.48 19.47 -8.45
N GLU A 320 -9.40 19.85 -7.75
CA GLU A 320 -9.44 20.83 -6.66
C GLU A 320 -10.06 22.16 -7.11
N ALA A 321 -9.59 22.72 -8.22
CA ALA A 321 -10.14 23.95 -8.77
C ALA A 321 -11.62 23.80 -9.15
N GLY A 322 -11.96 22.67 -9.77
CA GLY A 322 -13.34 22.39 -10.20
C GLY A 322 -14.35 22.25 -9.06
N VAL A 323 -13.98 21.58 -7.96
CA VAL A 323 -14.85 21.41 -6.79
C VAL A 323 -14.97 22.71 -6.01
N ARG A 324 -13.87 23.47 -5.81
CA ARG A 324 -13.89 24.78 -5.17
C ARG A 324 -14.77 25.78 -5.93
N ALA A 325 -14.68 25.81 -7.25
CA ALA A 325 -15.53 26.67 -8.10
C ALA A 325 -17.02 26.35 -8.00
N ARG A 326 -17.38 25.19 -7.43
CA ARG A 326 -18.76 24.75 -7.19
C ARG A 326 -19.20 24.84 -5.72
N GLY A 327 -18.41 25.53 -4.89
CA GLY A 327 -18.73 25.77 -3.49
C GLY A 327 -18.33 24.61 -2.54
N PHE A 328 -17.62 23.60 -3.02
CA PHE A 328 -17.10 22.56 -2.15
C PHE A 328 -15.84 22.98 -1.44
N GLU A 329 -15.64 22.46 -0.25
CA GLU A 329 -14.43 22.63 0.56
C GLU A 329 -13.53 21.41 0.39
N VAL A 330 -12.30 21.61 -0.09
CA VAL A 330 -11.28 20.56 -0.12
C VAL A 330 -10.72 20.37 1.27
N ILE A 331 -10.69 19.13 1.73
CA ILE A 331 -10.18 18.76 3.06
C ILE A 331 -8.66 18.86 3.06
N GLY A 332 -8.15 19.79 3.84
CA GLY A 332 -6.71 20.02 3.98
C GLY A 332 -6.04 20.52 2.69
N ALA A 333 -4.77 20.12 2.51
CA ALA A 333 -3.95 20.44 1.35
C ALA A 333 -3.34 19.16 0.78
N PRO A 334 -4.04 18.43 -0.10
CA PRO A 334 -3.54 17.17 -0.64
C PRO A 334 -2.34 17.38 -1.56
N GLN A 335 -1.26 16.64 -1.33
CA GLN A 335 -0.02 16.73 -2.10
C GLN A 335 0.08 15.71 -3.23
N LEU A 336 -0.68 14.60 -3.14
CA LEU A 336 -0.56 13.45 -4.04
C LEU A 336 -1.83 13.27 -4.89
N GLY A 337 -2.23 12.05 -5.20
CA GLY A 337 -3.31 11.76 -6.15
C GLY A 337 -4.70 11.54 -5.52
N ILE A 338 -4.92 11.93 -4.26
CA ILE A 338 -6.22 11.82 -3.59
C ILE A 338 -6.69 13.23 -3.23
N VAL A 339 -7.95 13.55 -3.58
CA VAL A 339 -8.62 14.80 -3.19
C VAL A 339 -9.90 14.42 -2.46
N ALA A 340 -9.98 14.76 -1.18
CA ALA A 340 -11.21 14.65 -0.41
C ALA A 340 -11.87 16.02 -0.29
N PHE A 341 -13.19 16.09 -0.46
CA PHE A 341 -13.93 17.33 -0.39
C PHE A 341 -15.33 17.12 0.22
N THR A 342 -15.86 18.17 0.80
CA THR A 342 -17.17 18.21 1.45
C THR A 342 -17.94 19.45 1.07
N HIS A 343 -19.23 19.50 1.42
CA HIS A 343 -20.07 20.68 1.24
C HIS A 343 -21.01 20.80 2.44
N PRO A 344 -21.25 22.02 2.98
CA PRO A 344 -22.09 22.18 4.18
C PRO A 344 -23.55 21.80 3.97
N GLU A 345 -24.07 21.96 2.74
CA GLU A 345 -25.49 21.75 2.43
C GLU A 345 -25.75 20.51 1.57
N VAL A 346 -24.71 19.91 0.98
CA VAL A 346 -24.86 18.79 0.07
C VAL A 346 -24.25 17.52 0.68
N ASP A 347 -25.06 16.48 0.82
CA ASP A 347 -24.57 15.18 1.31
C ASP A 347 -23.67 14.51 0.26
N GLY A 348 -22.40 14.29 0.59
CA GLY A 348 -21.45 13.59 -0.27
C GLY A 348 -21.90 12.19 -0.67
N LEU A 349 -22.60 11.47 0.21
CA LEU A 349 -23.14 10.14 -0.13
C LEU A 349 -24.22 10.19 -1.20
N ALA A 350 -25.01 11.27 -1.26
CA ALA A 350 -25.97 11.48 -2.33
C ALA A 350 -25.25 11.73 -3.68
N ILE A 351 -24.15 12.51 -3.66
CA ILE A 351 -23.30 12.71 -4.85
C ILE A 351 -22.69 11.37 -5.30
N LEU A 352 -22.17 10.58 -4.38
CA LEU A 352 -21.63 9.25 -4.67
C LEU A 352 -22.65 8.38 -5.39
N GLY A 353 -23.91 8.34 -4.90
CA GLY A 353 -24.99 7.61 -5.54
C GLY A 353 -25.28 8.08 -6.97
N GLN A 354 -25.27 9.40 -7.20
CA GLN A 354 -25.46 9.99 -8.53
C GLN A 354 -24.28 9.67 -9.49
N LEU A 355 -23.06 9.69 -9.00
CA LEU A 355 -21.88 9.31 -9.78
C LEU A 355 -21.94 7.84 -10.17
N TYR A 356 -22.31 6.96 -9.24
CA TYR A 356 -22.47 5.53 -9.50
C TYR A 356 -23.51 5.25 -10.58
N GLN A 357 -24.69 5.91 -10.53
CA GLN A 357 -25.71 5.80 -11.58
C GLN A 357 -25.22 6.26 -12.96
N ARG A 358 -24.21 7.13 -13.01
CA ARG A 358 -23.56 7.59 -14.24
C ARG A 358 -22.34 6.75 -14.65
N GLY A 359 -22.14 5.62 -13.99
CA GLY A 359 -21.07 4.67 -14.27
C GLY A 359 -19.70 5.08 -13.71
N TRP A 360 -19.64 6.01 -12.74
CA TRP A 360 -18.43 6.35 -12.01
C TRP A 360 -18.34 5.60 -10.70
N VAL A 361 -17.16 5.07 -10.38
CA VAL A 361 -16.85 4.46 -9.08
C VAL A 361 -15.80 5.30 -8.38
N THR A 362 -16.22 5.92 -7.27
CA THR A 362 -15.37 6.73 -6.39
C THR A 362 -15.42 6.19 -4.96
N SER A 363 -14.74 6.84 -4.03
CA SER A 363 -14.84 6.55 -2.60
C SER A 363 -15.58 7.68 -1.88
N ALA A 364 -16.07 7.40 -0.67
CA ALA A 364 -16.71 8.39 0.18
C ALA A 364 -15.90 8.62 1.45
N VAL A 365 -16.01 9.82 2.00
CA VAL A 365 -15.62 10.16 3.37
C VAL A 365 -16.87 10.24 4.23
N THR A 366 -16.86 9.65 5.40
CA THR A 366 -18.02 9.60 6.29
C THR A 366 -17.96 10.64 7.42
N GLU A 367 -16.77 11.14 7.73
CA GLU A 367 -16.52 12.14 8.79
C GLU A 367 -15.41 13.13 8.36
N PRO A 368 -15.75 14.35 7.87
CA PRO A 368 -17.09 14.82 7.50
C PRO A 368 -17.64 14.05 6.31
N ARG A 369 -18.97 14.10 6.09
CA ARG A 369 -19.56 13.47 4.90
C ARG A 369 -19.12 14.18 3.64
N GLY A 370 -18.43 13.47 2.75
CA GLY A 370 -17.83 14.02 1.55
C GLY A 370 -17.44 12.93 0.55
N LEU A 371 -16.67 13.32 -0.46
CA LEU A 371 -16.07 12.46 -1.48
C LEU A 371 -14.56 12.66 -1.50
#